data_bfcc41a8a5a71097cdc0c4aece59750e
#
_entry.id   bfcc41a8a5a71097cdc0c4aece59750e
#
_cell.length_a   1.000
_cell.length_b   1.000
_cell.length_c   1.000
_cell.angle_alpha   90.00
_cell.angle_beta   90.00
_cell.angle_gamma   90.00
#
_symmetry.space_group_name_H-M   'P 1'
#
loop_
_entity.id
_entity.type
_entity.pdbx_description
1 polymer ?
#
loop_
_entity_poly.entity_id
_entity_poly.type
_entity_poly.pdbx_seq_one_letter_code
_entity_poly.pdbx_strand_id
1 'polypeptide(L)'
;MKKLFTAKYTPEAEKDLKNLDKQDLKRTLRTVALFEQLGKDGVNSRPLNKQGLFEMKCDKVRIYFMYHENNIVIVGLVTLKKTQKAPERYKLEAMTNIEKYIRSNTHEKS
;
A
#
# COMPACT_ATOMS: atom_id res chain seq x y z
N MET A 1 -6.91 19.09 9.87
CA MET A 1 -5.46 19.01 9.77
C MET A 1 -5.05 18.49 8.40
N LYS A 2 -4.01 19.06 7.83
CA LYS A 2 -3.57 18.68 6.49
C LYS A 2 -2.92 17.31 6.48
N LYS A 3 -3.27 16.48 5.51
CA LYS A 3 -2.59 15.21 5.32
C LYS A 3 -1.20 15.44 4.76
N LEU A 4 -0.24 14.62 5.18
CA LEU A 4 1.07 14.58 4.56
C LEU A 4 1.04 13.81 3.23
N PHE A 5 0.20 12.79 3.17
CA PHE A 5 0.09 11.92 1.99
C PHE A 5 -1.36 11.62 1.70
N THR A 6 -1.63 11.31 0.43
CA THR A 6 -2.91 10.75 0.01
C THR A 6 -2.65 9.35 -0.51
N ALA A 7 -3.34 8.37 0.04
CA ALA A 7 -3.20 6.99 -0.40
C ALA A 7 -4.18 6.71 -1.53
N LYS A 8 -3.66 6.14 -2.61
CA LYS A 8 -4.46 5.66 -3.74
C LYS A 8 -4.34 4.14 -3.75
N TYR A 9 -5.38 3.48 -4.18
CA TYR A 9 -5.40 2.01 -4.23
C TYR A 9 -5.55 1.56 -5.67
N THR A 10 -4.75 0.59 -6.07
CA THR A 10 -4.97 -0.07 -7.36
C THR A 10 -6.27 -0.86 -7.29
N PRO A 11 -6.88 -1.18 -8.43
CA PRO A 11 -8.08 -2.05 -8.42
C PRO A 11 -7.81 -3.38 -7.72
N GLU A 12 -6.60 -3.92 -7.88
CA GLU A 12 -6.22 -5.18 -7.23
C GLU A 12 -6.19 -5.03 -5.71
N ALA A 13 -5.62 -3.92 -5.22
CA ALA A 13 -5.58 -3.68 -3.78
C ALA A 13 -6.96 -3.45 -3.21
N GLU A 14 -7.83 -2.77 -3.95
CA GLU A 14 -9.22 -2.58 -3.52
C GLU A 14 -9.94 -3.91 -3.37
N LYS A 15 -9.70 -4.81 -4.30
CA LYS A 15 -10.28 -6.15 -4.24
C LYS A 15 -9.75 -6.90 -3.02
N ASP A 16 -8.45 -6.78 -2.76
CA ASP A 16 -7.85 -7.40 -1.57
C ASP A 16 -8.53 -6.91 -0.30
N LEU A 17 -8.78 -5.60 -0.22
CA LEU A 17 -9.44 -5.02 0.96
C LEU A 17 -10.83 -5.62 1.17
N LYS A 18 -11.57 -5.80 0.08
CA LYS A 18 -12.92 -6.36 0.17
C LYS A 18 -12.93 -7.81 0.63
N ASN A 19 -11.81 -8.51 0.49
CA ASN A 19 -11.68 -9.89 0.91
C ASN A 19 -11.23 -10.04 2.36
N LEU A 20 -10.88 -8.96 3.03
CA LEU A 20 -10.53 -8.99 4.45
C LEU A 20 -11.80 -9.11 5.28
N ASP A 21 -11.69 -9.74 6.47
CA ASP A 21 -12.82 -9.70 7.37
C ASP A 21 -13.02 -8.27 7.91
N LYS A 22 -14.14 -8.01 8.54
CA LYS A 22 -14.51 -6.67 8.97
C LYS A 22 -13.47 -6.02 9.87
N GLN A 23 -12.94 -6.79 10.82
CA GLN A 23 -11.97 -6.23 11.77
C GLN A 23 -10.65 -5.89 11.09
N ASP A 24 -10.17 -6.79 10.25
CA ASP A 24 -8.92 -6.56 9.53
C ASP A 24 -9.06 -5.38 8.57
N LEU A 25 -10.19 -5.27 7.89
CA LEU A 25 -10.44 -4.13 7.02
C LEU A 25 -10.42 -2.82 7.79
N LYS A 26 -11.11 -2.78 8.91
CA LYS A 26 -11.18 -1.59 9.74
C LYS A 26 -9.80 -1.15 10.22
N ARG A 27 -9.01 -2.12 10.71
CA ARG A 27 -7.65 -1.84 11.17
C ARG A 27 -6.75 -1.37 10.05
N THR A 28 -6.89 -2.00 8.88
CA THR A 28 -6.08 -1.64 7.72
C THR A 28 -6.37 -0.21 7.28
N LEU A 29 -7.65 0.16 7.16
CA LEU A 29 -8.02 1.52 6.77
C LEU A 29 -7.55 2.54 7.79
N ARG A 30 -7.61 2.19 9.07
CA ARG A 30 -7.11 3.08 10.13
C ARG A 30 -5.59 3.26 10.02
N THR A 31 -4.87 2.18 9.75
CA THR A 31 -3.43 2.23 9.61
C THR A 31 -3.04 3.13 8.44
N VAL A 32 -3.71 2.98 7.30
CA VAL A 32 -3.43 3.82 6.15
C VAL A 32 -3.76 5.28 6.45
N ALA A 33 -4.87 5.53 7.17
CA ALA A 33 -5.24 6.89 7.55
C ALA A 33 -4.17 7.52 8.45
N LEU A 34 -3.60 6.76 9.38
CA LEU A 34 -2.50 7.25 10.21
C LEU A 34 -1.27 7.58 9.37
N PHE A 35 -0.99 6.74 8.39
CA PHE A 35 0.13 7.02 7.49
C PHE A 35 -0.13 8.31 6.70
N GLU A 36 -1.35 8.52 6.25
CA GLU A 36 -1.68 9.75 5.53
C GLU A 36 -1.42 10.99 6.39
N GLN A 37 -1.68 10.89 7.69
CA GLN A 37 -1.49 12.01 8.60
C GLN A 37 -0.04 12.20 9.04
N LEU A 38 0.64 11.12 9.36
CA LEU A 38 1.93 11.15 10.05
C LEU A 38 3.09 10.59 9.25
N GLY A 39 2.82 9.96 8.11
CA GLY A 39 3.87 9.31 7.33
C GLY A 39 4.42 8.10 8.09
N LYS A 40 5.67 7.78 7.81
CA LYS A 40 6.32 6.61 8.41
C LYS A 40 6.38 6.66 9.93
N ASP A 41 6.22 7.83 10.52
CA ASP A 41 6.28 7.97 11.97
C ASP A 41 4.99 7.52 12.65
N GLY A 42 3.91 7.38 11.89
CA GLY A 42 2.62 6.96 12.45
C GLY A 42 2.33 5.48 12.36
N VAL A 43 3.14 4.73 11.62
CA VAL A 43 2.87 3.32 11.38
C VAL A 43 4.18 2.54 11.36
N ASN A 44 4.07 1.23 11.49
CA ASN A 44 5.22 0.34 11.37
C ASN A 44 5.42 0.01 9.89
N SER A 45 6.43 0.62 9.28
CA SER A 45 6.71 0.40 7.86
C SER A 45 8.19 0.15 7.63
N ARG A 46 8.51 -0.49 6.51
CA ARG A 46 9.90 -0.78 6.17
C ARG A 46 10.05 -0.88 4.65
N PRO A 47 11.25 -0.59 4.13
CA PRO A 47 11.52 -0.82 2.71
C PRO A 47 11.68 -2.32 2.46
N LEU A 48 11.27 -2.75 1.26
CA LEU A 48 11.33 -4.15 0.87
C LEU A 48 12.38 -4.41 -0.20
N ASN A 49 12.71 -3.43 -1.01
CA ASN A 49 13.70 -3.60 -2.08
C ASN A 49 14.29 -2.25 -2.44
N LYS A 50 15.18 -2.27 -3.44
CA LYS A 50 15.85 -1.05 -3.89
C LYS A 50 15.05 -0.27 -4.93
N GLN A 51 13.95 -0.86 -5.41
CA GLN A 51 13.11 -0.21 -6.41
C GLN A 51 12.05 0.70 -5.81
N GLY A 52 12.03 0.85 -4.50
CA GLY A 52 11.12 1.78 -3.83
C GLY A 52 9.84 1.17 -3.31
N LEU A 53 9.78 -0.14 -3.21
CA LEU A 53 8.61 -0.81 -2.63
C LEU A 53 8.75 -0.86 -1.12
N PHE A 54 7.67 -0.50 -0.42
CA PHE A 54 7.61 -0.48 1.05
C PHE A 54 6.44 -1.33 1.53
N GLU A 55 6.47 -1.66 2.80
CA GLU A 55 5.42 -2.44 3.46
C GLU A 55 4.98 -1.72 4.72
N MET A 56 3.67 -1.60 4.93
CA MET A 56 3.11 -1.22 6.22
C MET A 56 2.63 -2.48 6.91
N LYS A 57 2.87 -2.58 8.21
CA LYS A 57 2.41 -3.70 9.02
C LYS A 57 1.20 -3.27 9.84
N CYS A 58 0.15 -4.05 9.78
CA CYS A 58 -1.05 -3.82 10.56
C CYS A 58 -1.50 -5.16 11.11
N ASP A 59 -0.95 -5.53 12.28
CA ASP A 59 -1.20 -6.85 12.88
C ASP A 59 -0.81 -7.94 11.86
N LYS A 60 -1.73 -8.79 11.44
CA LYS A 60 -1.42 -9.83 10.46
C LYS A 60 -1.57 -9.38 9.01
N VAL A 61 -1.97 -8.13 8.78
CA VAL A 61 -2.14 -7.61 7.44
C VAL A 61 -0.86 -6.92 6.98
N ARG A 62 -0.49 -7.12 5.72
CA ARG A 62 0.66 -6.45 5.11
C ARG A 62 0.18 -5.64 3.93
N ILE A 63 0.58 -4.37 3.88
CA ILE A 63 0.13 -3.39 2.90
C ILE A 63 1.35 -2.96 2.10
N TYR A 64 1.41 -3.33 0.81
CA TYR A 64 2.56 -3.04 -0.05
C TYR A 64 2.29 -1.79 -0.84
N PHE A 65 3.20 -0.82 -0.77
CA PHE A 65 2.98 0.47 -1.40
C PHE A 65 4.28 1.08 -1.92
N MET A 66 4.14 2.08 -2.77
CA MET A 66 5.26 2.88 -3.26
C MET A 66 4.89 4.35 -3.15
N TYR A 67 5.89 5.18 -2.88
CA TYR A 67 5.70 6.63 -2.97
C TYR A 67 5.61 7.01 -4.44
N HIS A 68 4.74 7.95 -4.73
CA HIS A 68 4.53 8.45 -6.10
C HIS A 68 4.33 9.95 -6.02
N GLU A 69 5.18 10.71 -6.71
CA GLU A 69 5.17 12.16 -6.60
C GLU A 69 5.42 12.58 -5.15
N ASN A 70 5.15 13.84 -4.82
CA ASN A 70 5.57 14.37 -3.52
C ASN A 70 4.71 13.91 -2.35
N ASN A 71 3.43 13.73 -2.58
CA ASN A 71 2.50 13.49 -1.47
C ASN A 71 1.49 12.38 -1.74
N ILE A 72 1.81 11.48 -2.66
CA ILE A 72 0.94 10.37 -2.98
C ILE A 72 1.65 9.07 -2.69
N VAL A 73 0.94 8.10 -2.11
CA VAL A 73 1.40 6.73 -2.03
C VAL A 73 0.38 5.86 -2.73
N ILE A 74 0.85 4.83 -3.42
CA ILE A 74 -0.02 3.92 -4.16
C ILE A 74 0.10 2.55 -3.55
N VAL A 75 -1.02 2.03 -3.06
CA VAL A 75 -1.09 0.69 -2.48
C VAL A 75 -1.40 -0.30 -3.60
N GLY A 76 -0.50 -1.27 -3.80
CA GLY A 76 -0.62 -2.22 -4.89
C GLY A 76 -1.06 -3.62 -4.50
N LEU A 77 -0.95 -3.94 -3.21
CA LEU A 77 -1.28 -5.29 -2.74
C LEU A 77 -1.54 -5.24 -1.25
N VAL A 78 -2.56 -5.96 -0.80
CA VAL A 78 -2.85 -6.13 0.63
C VAL A 78 -3.00 -7.63 0.88
N THR A 79 -2.20 -8.16 1.79
CA THR A 79 -2.19 -9.60 2.06
C THR A 79 -2.17 -9.86 3.55
N LEU A 80 -2.44 -11.10 3.91
CA LEU A 80 -2.23 -11.57 5.28
C LEU A 80 -0.81 -12.13 5.38
N LYS A 81 -0.17 -11.87 6.52
CA LYS A 81 1.18 -12.36 6.76
C LYS A 81 1.19 -13.89 6.75
N LYS A 82 2.13 -14.46 6.00
CA LYS A 82 2.31 -15.91 5.98
C LYS A 82 3.69 -16.33 6.46
N THR A 83 4.67 -15.44 6.31
CA THR A 83 6.04 -15.73 6.72
C THR A 83 6.68 -14.46 7.26
N GLN A 84 7.84 -14.59 7.90
CA GLN A 84 8.59 -13.45 8.40
C GLN A 84 9.05 -12.54 7.27
N LYS A 85 9.38 -13.14 6.16
CA LYS A 85 9.92 -12.43 5.01
C LYS A 85 8.85 -12.26 3.96
N ALA A 86 8.78 -11.07 3.35
CA ALA A 86 7.82 -10.83 2.27
C ALA A 86 8.18 -11.73 1.08
N PRO A 87 7.23 -12.53 0.57
CA PRO A 87 7.53 -13.39 -0.58
C PRO A 87 7.87 -12.55 -1.82
N GLU A 88 8.82 -13.03 -2.61
CA GLU A 88 9.24 -12.32 -3.82
C GLU A 88 8.09 -12.12 -4.80
N ARG A 89 7.23 -13.13 -4.94
CA ARG A 89 6.11 -13.00 -5.87
C ARG A 89 5.14 -11.90 -5.45
N TYR A 90 4.99 -11.66 -4.16
CA TYR A 90 4.13 -10.56 -3.68
C TYR A 90 4.74 -9.22 -3.99
N LYS A 91 6.06 -9.11 -3.87
CA LYS A 91 6.75 -7.87 -4.22
C LYS A 91 6.58 -7.55 -5.70
N LEU A 92 6.77 -8.56 -6.56
CA LEU A 92 6.61 -8.38 -8.00
C LEU A 92 5.17 -8.04 -8.35
N GLU A 93 4.22 -8.72 -7.74
CA GLU A 93 2.80 -8.45 -7.98
C GLU A 93 2.43 -7.03 -7.60
N ALA A 94 2.87 -6.59 -6.43
CA ALA A 94 2.59 -5.22 -5.97
C ALA A 94 3.16 -4.19 -6.93
N MET A 95 4.42 -4.36 -7.34
CA MET A 95 5.05 -3.42 -8.25
C MET A 95 4.36 -3.40 -9.62
N THR A 96 3.99 -4.58 -10.12
CA THR A 96 3.28 -4.66 -11.40
C THR A 96 1.94 -3.94 -11.33
N ASN A 97 1.21 -4.16 -10.25
CA ASN A 97 -0.09 -3.51 -10.06
C ASN A 97 0.06 -1.99 -10.00
N ILE A 98 1.07 -1.52 -9.28
CA ILE A 98 1.32 -0.08 -9.14
C ILE A 98 1.74 0.54 -10.47
N GLU A 99 2.65 -0.10 -11.19
CA GLU A 99 3.06 0.40 -12.49
C GLU A 99 1.91 0.52 -13.46
N LYS A 100 1.06 -0.50 -13.49
CA LYS A 100 -0.10 -0.51 -14.35
C LYS A 100 -1.05 0.62 -14.00
N TYR A 101 -1.25 0.85 -12.71
CA TYR A 101 -2.10 1.92 -12.23
C TYR A 101 -1.56 3.29 -12.64
N ILE A 102 -0.26 3.51 -12.47
CA ILE A 102 0.36 4.77 -12.83
C ILE A 102 0.22 5.03 -14.32
N ARG A 103 0.48 4.03 -15.15
CA ARG A 103 0.36 4.19 -16.61
C ARG A 103 -1.06 4.53 -17.02
N SER A 104 -2.05 3.87 -16.43
CA SER A 104 -3.45 4.14 -16.74
C SER A 104 -3.84 5.56 -16.41
N ASN A 105 -3.44 6.03 -15.23
CA ASN A 105 -3.79 7.38 -14.78
C ASN A 105 -3.03 8.46 -15.55
N THR A 106 -1.77 8.19 -15.88
CA THR A 106 -0.99 9.13 -16.67
C THR A 106 -1.59 9.28 -18.07
N HIS A 107 -2.04 8.18 -18.63
CA HIS A 107 -2.66 8.18 -19.95
C HIS A 107 -3.92 9.03 -19.98
N GLU A 108 -4.69 9.01 -18.91
CA GLU A 108 -5.93 9.77 -18.82
C GLU A 108 -5.70 11.29 -18.82
N LYS A 109 -4.53 11.73 -18.46
CA LYS A 109 -4.22 13.14 -18.36
C LYS A 109 -3.78 13.78 -19.67
N SER A 110 -3.51 12.98 -20.66
CA SER A 110 -3.03 13.50 -21.94
C SER A 110 -4.16 13.87 -22.90
#